data_ee0c610e73b078060b383ff5edb901fc
#
_entry.id   ee0c610e73b078060b383ff5edb901fc
#
_cell.length_a   1.000
_cell.length_b   1.000
_cell.length_c   1.000
_cell.angle_alpha   90.00
_cell.angle_beta   90.00
_cell.angle_gamma   90.00
#
_symmetry.space_group_name_H-M   'P 1'
#
loop_
_entity.id
_entity.type
_entity.pdbx_description
1 polymer ?
#
loop_
_entity_poly.entity_id
_entity_poly.type
_entity_poly.pdbx_seq_one_letter_code
_entity_poly.pdbx_strand_id
1 'polypeptide(L)'
;MFTQIGAPCIYYGTEVGMDGGPDPDCRKCMVWDEEQQNKEMLQFVHSLIDMRHQYSQLWSKGSLKFEKTAEQSDLIAFKREYQNVQIVAVFNTGTQPQSVTITDNAQVISQQNITKDGQISPDGFLIVRNN
;
A
#
# COMPACT_ATOMS: atom_id res chain seq x y z
N MET A 1 -3.60 -4.77 0.61
CA MET A 1 -3.90 -5.37 1.92
C MET A 1 -4.02 -4.30 3.01
N PHE A 2 -2.99 -3.50 3.33
CA PHE A 2 -3.00 -2.53 4.44
C PHE A 2 -4.03 -1.38 4.33
N THR A 3 -4.54 -1.09 3.15
CA THR A 3 -5.55 -0.04 2.91
C THR A 3 -6.98 -0.57 2.81
N GLN A 4 -7.17 -1.89 2.85
CA GLN A 4 -8.46 -2.54 2.73
C GLN A 4 -9.23 -2.62 4.05
N ILE A 5 -10.51 -3.03 3.97
CA ILE A 5 -11.35 -3.34 5.12
C ILE A 5 -10.81 -4.61 5.80
N GLY A 6 -10.96 -4.66 7.12
CA GLY A 6 -10.53 -5.80 7.94
C GLY A 6 -9.10 -5.67 8.46
N ALA A 7 -8.64 -6.68 9.16
CA ALA A 7 -7.28 -6.78 9.68
C ALA A 7 -6.35 -7.34 8.59
N PRO A 8 -5.20 -6.69 8.32
CA PRO A 8 -4.20 -7.29 7.45
C PRO A 8 -3.62 -8.54 8.10
N CYS A 9 -3.45 -9.58 7.30
CA CYS A 9 -2.81 -10.82 7.72
C CYS A 9 -1.57 -11.04 6.83
N ILE A 10 -0.39 -11.02 7.43
CA ILE A 10 0.87 -11.29 6.76
C ILE A 10 1.25 -12.73 7.06
N TYR A 11 1.54 -13.52 6.03
CA TYR A 11 2.12 -14.82 6.22
C TYR A 11 3.59 -14.65 6.63
N TYR A 12 4.03 -15.42 7.63
CA TYR A 12 5.38 -15.28 8.19
C TYR A 12 6.46 -15.34 7.13
N GLY A 13 7.47 -14.51 7.28
CA GLY A 13 8.58 -14.40 6.35
C GLY A 13 8.35 -13.46 5.17
N THR A 14 7.09 -13.10 4.85
CA THR A 14 6.81 -12.09 3.81
C THR A 14 7.43 -10.74 4.15
N GLU A 15 7.40 -10.36 5.42
CA GLU A 15 7.96 -9.11 5.94
C GLU A 15 9.48 -9.01 5.81
N VAL A 16 10.15 -10.13 5.70
CA VAL A 16 11.62 -10.20 5.52
C VAL A 16 12.03 -10.69 4.13
N GLY A 17 11.07 -10.81 3.21
CA GLY A 17 11.32 -11.14 1.81
C GLY A 17 11.64 -12.60 1.56
N MET A 18 11.17 -13.53 2.40
CA MET A 18 11.29 -14.95 2.13
C MET A 18 10.51 -15.32 0.87
N ASP A 19 11.13 -16.13 0.02
CA ASP A 19 10.46 -16.73 -1.12
C ASP A 19 9.62 -17.93 -0.70
N GLY A 20 8.62 -18.25 -1.50
CA GLY A 20 7.79 -19.43 -1.36
C GLY A 20 7.70 -20.21 -2.67
N GLY A 21 7.02 -21.35 -2.63
CA GLY A 21 6.75 -22.19 -3.77
C GLY A 21 5.48 -23.01 -3.56
N PRO A 22 5.19 -23.99 -4.40
CA PRO A 22 4.15 -24.97 -4.12
C PRO A 22 4.39 -25.69 -2.79
N ASP A 23 3.34 -26.17 -2.16
CA ASP A 23 3.46 -26.98 -0.95
C ASP A 23 4.36 -28.22 -1.20
N PRO A 24 5.37 -28.50 -0.33
CA PRO A 24 5.64 -27.94 0.99
C PRO A 24 6.57 -26.72 1.02
N ASP A 25 7.08 -26.23 -0.10
CA ASP A 25 8.12 -25.20 -0.17
C ASP A 25 7.63 -23.80 0.32
N CYS A 26 6.32 -23.60 0.41
CA CYS A 26 5.73 -22.41 1.04
C CYS A 26 5.85 -22.42 2.58
N ARG A 27 6.29 -23.51 3.20
CA ARG A 27 6.39 -23.69 4.66
C ARG A 27 7.84 -23.84 5.12
N LYS A 28 8.75 -23.06 4.54
CA LYS A 28 10.15 -23.00 4.95
C LYS A 28 10.29 -22.52 6.40
N CYS A 29 11.39 -22.90 7.06
CA CYS A 29 11.71 -22.33 8.36
C CYS A 29 11.92 -20.82 8.25
N MET A 30 11.49 -20.08 9.30
CA MET A 30 11.74 -18.63 9.38
C MET A 30 13.25 -18.34 9.36
N VAL A 31 13.63 -17.34 8.57
CA VAL A 31 15.01 -16.82 8.53
C VAL A 31 15.19 -15.85 9.68
N TRP A 32 15.86 -16.31 10.75
CA TRP A 32 16.14 -15.48 11.94
C TRP A 32 17.45 -14.70 11.85
N ASP A 33 18.32 -15.09 10.94
CA ASP A 33 19.57 -14.38 10.68
C ASP A 33 19.28 -13.07 9.96
N GLU A 34 19.51 -11.95 10.66
CA GLU A 34 19.25 -10.62 10.14
C GLU A 34 20.06 -10.27 8.89
N GLU A 35 21.21 -10.90 8.67
CA GLU A 35 22.02 -10.65 7.48
C GLU A 35 21.40 -11.25 6.21
N GLN A 36 20.52 -12.24 6.37
CA GLN A 36 19.78 -12.87 5.29
C GLN A 36 18.39 -12.29 5.05
N GLN A 37 17.96 -11.34 5.90
CA GLN A 37 16.66 -10.70 5.78
C GLN A 37 16.69 -9.50 4.84
N ASN A 38 15.63 -9.31 4.07
CA ASN A 38 15.42 -8.08 3.31
C ASN A 38 14.98 -6.94 4.26
N LYS A 39 15.95 -6.15 4.71
CA LYS A 39 15.72 -5.05 5.66
C LYS A 39 14.87 -3.92 5.08
N GLU A 40 14.94 -3.68 3.77
CA GLU A 40 14.09 -2.67 3.10
C GLU A 40 12.62 -3.10 3.12
N MET A 41 12.35 -4.36 2.83
CA MET A 41 11.00 -4.92 2.91
C MET A 41 10.47 -4.86 4.34
N LEU A 42 11.28 -5.20 5.33
CA LEU A 42 10.91 -5.15 6.74
C LEU A 42 10.56 -3.71 7.16
N GLN A 43 11.39 -2.73 6.81
CA GLN A 43 11.11 -1.32 7.09
C GLN A 43 9.85 -0.82 6.39
N PHE A 44 9.64 -1.25 5.15
CA PHE A 44 8.42 -0.92 4.41
C PHE A 44 7.17 -1.48 5.10
N VAL A 45 7.19 -2.75 5.50
CA VAL A 45 6.08 -3.37 6.23
C VAL A 45 5.83 -2.66 7.57
N HIS A 46 6.88 -2.30 8.30
CA HIS A 46 6.77 -1.50 9.54
C HIS A 46 6.06 -0.16 9.27
N SER A 47 6.44 0.56 8.22
CA SER A 47 5.80 1.85 7.88
C SER A 47 4.31 1.71 7.58
N LEU A 48 3.90 0.60 6.95
CA LEU A 48 2.49 0.31 6.69
C LEU A 48 1.72 -0.06 7.98
N ILE A 49 2.38 -0.74 8.93
CA ILE A 49 1.82 -1.02 10.25
C ILE A 49 1.62 0.28 11.03
N ASP A 50 2.61 1.17 11.04
CA ASP A 50 2.54 2.47 11.69
C ASP A 50 1.41 3.34 11.11
N MET A 51 1.25 3.36 9.79
CA MET A 51 0.12 4.00 9.13
C MET A 51 -1.22 3.43 9.64
N ARG A 52 -1.32 2.11 9.79
CA ARG A 52 -2.53 1.46 10.34
C ARG A 52 -2.80 1.87 11.78
N HIS A 53 -1.79 1.97 12.62
CA HIS A 53 -1.93 2.42 14.00
C HIS A 53 -2.34 3.89 14.08
N GLN A 54 -1.68 4.75 13.30
CA GLN A 54 -1.96 6.19 13.27
C GLN A 54 -3.41 6.51 12.89
N TYR A 55 -3.99 5.75 11.95
CA TYR A 55 -5.36 5.95 11.47
C TYR A 55 -6.29 4.78 11.84
N SER A 56 -6.10 4.18 13.01
CA SER A 56 -6.76 2.92 13.42
C SER A 56 -8.28 2.95 13.30
N GLN A 57 -8.92 4.07 13.68
CA GLN A 57 -10.38 4.22 13.57
C GLN A 57 -10.85 4.31 12.12
N LEU A 58 -10.10 4.98 11.25
CA LEU A 58 -10.41 5.03 9.82
C LEU A 58 -10.38 3.62 9.21
N TRP A 59 -9.35 2.83 9.53
CA TRP A 59 -9.21 1.49 8.97
C TRP A 59 -10.26 0.51 9.50
N SER A 60 -10.67 0.64 10.76
CA SER A 60 -11.62 -0.26 11.41
C SER A 60 -13.10 0.12 11.15
N LYS A 61 -13.42 1.42 11.11
CA LYS A 61 -14.80 1.91 11.05
C LYS A 61 -15.12 2.70 9.78
N GLY A 62 -14.09 3.12 9.03
CA GLY A 62 -14.26 3.97 7.86
C GLY A 62 -14.93 3.25 6.69
N SER A 63 -15.69 4.01 5.92
CA SER A 63 -16.24 3.56 4.66
C SER A 63 -15.13 3.26 3.64
N LEU A 64 -15.42 2.44 2.64
CA LEU A 64 -14.58 2.26 1.46
C LEU A 64 -15.42 2.59 0.23
N LYS A 65 -14.91 3.49 -0.61
CA LYS A 65 -15.54 3.84 -1.88
C LYS A 65 -14.48 3.85 -2.98
N PHE A 66 -14.77 3.19 -4.08
CA PHE A 66 -13.92 3.29 -5.28
C PHE A 66 -14.09 4.67 -5.91
N GLU A 67 -12.99 5.28 -6.29
CA GLU A 67 -12.96 6.53 -7.04
C GLU A 67 -12.96 6.24 -8.55
N LYS A 68 -13.61 7.10 -9.32
CA LYS A 68 -13.54 7.01 -10.77
C LYS A 68 -12.12 7.41 -11.24
N THR A 69 -11.48 6.51 -11.94
CA THR A 69 -10.29 6.82 -12.74
C THR A 69 -10.71 7.14 -14.18
N ALA A 70 -9.80 7.69 -14.99
CA ALA A 70 -10.09 7.95 -16.39
C ALA A 70 -10.49 6.64 -17.11
N GLU A 71 -11.36 6.74 -18.12
CA GLU A 71 -11.63 5.60 -19.00
C GLU A 71 -10.33 5.11 -19.62
N GLN A 72 -10.15 3.79 -19.67
CA GLN A 72 -8.93 3.12 -20.14
C GLN A 72 -7.68 3.34 -19.24
N SER A 73 -7.87 3.81 -17.99
CA SER A 73 -6.78 3.89 -17.01
C SER A 73 -6.61 2.55 -16.31
N ASP A 74 -5.35 2.13 -16.14
CA ASP A 74 -4.99 0.96 -15.34
C ASP A 74 -4.84 1.30 -13.84
N LEU A 75 -5.29 2.49 -13.43
CA LEU A 75 -5.27 2.89 -12.03
C LEU A 75 -6.47 2.30 -11.28
N ILE A 76 -6.19 1.72 -10.13
CA ILE A 76 -7.20 1.40 -9.12
C ILE A 76 -7.09 2.45 -8.03
N ALA A 77 -8.17 3.19 -7.83
CA ALA A 77 -8.24 4.21 -6.79
C ALA A 77 -9.44 3.98 -5.87
N PHE A 78 -9.23 4.11 -4.58
CA PHE A 78 -10.31 4.09 -3.61
C PHE A 78 -10.02 4.98 -2.42
N LYS A 79 -11.09 5.41 -1.79
CA LYS A 79 -11.09 6.28 -0.65
C LYS A 79 -11.59 5.56 0.60
N ARG A 80 -10.90 5.80 1.71
CA ARG A 80 -11.34 5.48 3.06
C ARG A 80 -11.73 6.78 3.78
N GLU A 81 -12.85 6.78 4.45
CA GLU A 81 -13.37 7.98 5.11
C GLU A 81 -14.00 7.63 6.47
N TYR A 82 -13.60 8.35 7.51
CA TYR A 82 -14.17 8.27 8.84
C TYR A 82 -14.09 9.63 9.52
N GLN A 83 -15.25 10.17 9.96
CA GLN A 83 -15.35 11.53 10.51
C GLN A 83 -14.72 12.55 9.53
N ASN A 84 -13.71 13.30 9.99
CA ASN A 84 -13.03 14.32 9.20
C ASN A 84 -11.71 13.83 8.59
N VAL A 85 -11.45 12.53 8.61
CA VAL A 85 -10.24 11.94 8.04
C VAL A 85 -10.59 11.23 6.75
N GLN A 86 -9.90 11.61 5.68
CA GLN A 86 -10.04 10.98 4.37
C GLN A 86 -8.66 10.57 3.84
N ILE A 87 -8.51 9.31 3.49
CA ILE A 87 -7.31 8.78 2.85
C ILE A 87 -7.68 8.18 1.51
N VAL A 88 -6.95 8.59 0.47
CA VAL A 88 -7.05 8.05 -0.89
C VAL A 88 -5.83 7.18 -1.17
N ALA A 89 -6.07 5.99 -1.67
CA ALA A 89 -5.03 5.07 -2.12
C ALA A 89 -5.19 4.82 -3.62
N VAL A 90 -4.11 4.99 -4.37
CA VAL A 90 -4.06 4.81 -5.82
C VAL A 90 -2.96 3.81 -6.14
N PHE A 91 -3.24 2.85 -6.99
CA PHE A 91 -2.33 1.79 -7.43
C PHE A 91 -2.32 1.75 -8.95
N ASN A 92 -1.13 1.65 -9.54
CA ASN A 92 -1.00 1.40 -10.96
C ASN A 92 -0.83 -0.12 -11.19
N THR A 93 -1.82 -0.73 -11.83
CA THR A 93 -1.83 -2.16 -12.17
C THR A 93 -1.47 -2.42 -13.63
N GLY A 94 -1.15 -1.35 -14.37
CA GLY A 94 -0.76 -1.39 -15.78
C GLY A 94 0.73 -1.52 -15.98
N THR A 95 1.12 -1.45 -17.25
CA THR A 95 2.51 -1.60 -17.69
C THR A 95 3.18 -0.26 -18.06
N GLN A 96 2.45 0.85 -17.96
CA GLN A 96 2.94 2.19 -18.28
C GLN A 96 2.75 3.14 -17.11
N PRO A 97 3.61 4.16 -16.94
CA PRO A 97 3.41 5.20 -15.95
C PRO A 97 2.07 5.94 -16.17
N GLN A 98 1.36 6.22 -15.09
CA GLN A 98 0.03 6.84 -15.09
C GLN A 98 0.05 8.12 -14.26
N SER A 99 -0.53 9.18 -14.83
CA SER A 99 -0.73 10.44 -14.09
C SER A 99 -1.91 10.34 -13.14
N VAL A 100 -1.76 10.90 -11.95
CA VAL A 100 -2.83 11.04 -10.97
C VAL A 100 -2.95 12.51 -10.55
N THR A 101 -4.16 13.02 -10.49
CA THR A 101 -4.43 14.34 -9.92
C THR A 101 -4.71 14.18 -8.44
N ILE A 102 -3.87 14.79 -7.62
CA ILE A 102 -4.08 14.91 -6.17
C ILE A 102 -4.48 16.34 -5.82
N THR A 103 -5.22 16.52 -4.75
CA THR A 103 -5.62 17.84 -4.28
C THR A 103 -4.39 18.61 -3.74
N ASP A 104 -4.34 19.93 -3.94
CA ASP A 104 -3.19 20.77 -3.57
C ASP A 104 -2.79 20.69 -2.09
N ASN A 105 -3.74 20.33 -1.21
CA ASN A 105 -3.52 20.22 0.23
C ASN A 105 -3.35 18.78 0.72
N ALA A 106 -3.16 17.81 -0.18
CA ALA A 106 -2.99 16.43 0.20
C ALA A 106 -1.60 16.17 0.80
N GLN A 107 -1.58 15.47 1.91
CA GLN A 107 -0.37 15.00 2.55
C GLN A 107 -0.04 13.58 2.09
N VAL A 108 1.13 13.37 1.50
CA VAL A 108 1.61 12.02 1.17
C VAL A 108 1.90 11.27 2.46
N ILE A 109 1.27 10.09 2.62
CA ILE A 109 1.49 9.19 3.75
C ILE A 109 2.50 8.11 3.38
N SER A 110 2.35 7.50 2.19
CA SER A 110 3.22 6.45 1.69
C SER A 110 3.18 6.44 0.17
N GLN A 111 4.31 6.16 -0.45
CA GLN A 111 4.40 6.04 -1.90
C GLN A 111 5.55 5.11 -2.30
N GLN A 112 5.45 4.51 -3.48
CA GLN A 112 6.50 3.71 -4.08
C GLN A 112 6.42 3.80 -5.61
N ASN A 113 7.56 3.71 -6.29
CA ASN A 113 7.66 3.74 -7.75
C ASN A 113 6.98 4.97 -8.37
N ILE A 114 7.28 6.15 -7.81
CA ILE A 114 6.84 7.43 -8.37
C ILE A 114 7.96 8.00 -9.25
N THR A 115 7.62 8.43 -10.47
CA THR A 115 8.58 9.08 -11.39
C THR A 115 8.94 10.49 -10.90
N LYS A 116 9.99 11.09 -11.47
CA LYS A 116 10.38 12.48 -11.16
C LYS A 116 9.27 13.49 -11.51
N ASP A 117 8.44 13.16 -12.49
CA ASP A 117 7.31 13.98 -12.94
C ASP A 117 6.00 13.69 -12.16
N GLY A 118 6.09 12.90 -11.07
CA GLY A 118 4.96 12.60 -10.19
C GLY A 118 3.96 11.57 -10.73
N GLN A 119 4.32 10.81 -11.77
CA GLN A 119 3.48 9.72 -12.25
C GLN A 119 3.72 8.45 -11.43
N ILE A 120 2.70 7.61 -11.32
CA ILE A 120 2.81 6.29 -10.70
C ILE A 120 3.30 5.30 -11.75
N SER A 121 4.51 4.78 -11.59
CA SER A 121 5.09 3.74 -12.44
C SER A 121 4.34 2.40 -12.29
N PRO A 122 4.53 1.42 -13.18
CA PRO A 122 4.03 0.07 -12.99
C PRO A 122 4.36 -0.48 -11.60
N ASP A 123 3.41 -1.19 -11.00
CA ASP A 123 3.48 -1.72 -9.63
C ASP A 123 3.70 -0.66 -8.53
N GLY A 124 3.54 0.62 -8.90
CA GLY A 124 3.64 1.74 -7.99
C GLY A 124 2.33 2.06 -7.30
N PHE A 125 2.44 2.81 -6.21
CA PHE A 125 1.27 3.31 -5.48
C PHE A 125 1.53 4.67 -4.83
N LEU A 126 0.43 5.34 -4.54
CA LEU A 126 0.39 6.59 -3.79
C LEU A 126 -0.75 6.54 -2.77
N ILE A 127 -0.44 6.82 -1.52
CA ILE A 127 -1.41 6.94 -0.43
C ILE A 127 -1.32 8.36 0.12
N VAL A 128 -2.41 9.09 0.06
CA VAL A 128 -2.48 10.48 0.51
C VAL A 128 -3.63 10.69 1.49
N ARG A 129 -3.42 11.58 2.45
CA ARG A 129 -4.48 12.14 3.28
C ARG A 129 -4.92 13.47 2.70
N ASN A 130 -6.21 13.62 2.46
CA ASN A 130 -6.81 14.90 2.15
C ASN A 130 -7.14 15.66 3.46
N ASN A 131 -6.77 16.92 3.51
CA ASN A 131 -7.05 17.81 4.65
C ASN A 131 -8.35 18.57 4.44
#